data_ba0123a4c074db1388a7881d2a869547
#
_entry.id   ba0123a4c074db1388a7881d2a869547
#
_cell.length_a   1.000
_cell.length_b   1.000
_cell.length_c   1.000
_cell.angle_alpha   90.00
_cell.angle_beta   90.00
_cell.angle_gamma   90.00
#
_symmetry.space_group_name_H-M   'P 1'
#
loop_
_entity.id
_entity.type
_entity.pdbx_description
1 polymer ?
#
loop_
_entity_poly.entity_id
_entity_poly.type
_entity_poly.pdbx_seq_one_letter_code
_entity_poly.pdbx_strand_id
1 'polypeptide(L)'
;MQKIFIPTQCPCCSYTLETVNEQLFCRNLACDAQLGKKLEHFCKVLQIKGFGPKTIEKLNLRDITEIFYLELPDVSAVLGEKTAVKLLDEIERAKQADLATVLASFSIHLIGATAADKICKVVSSIEEITADTCKQAGLGDKATASLLDWLELEYPEMKEFLPFSFKSTVKIVDTNAKKVCITGRLKSYKKKADAESVLKAAGYILVDSVTKSTDYLIDEEDKMSAKREKAVQYGIKIITDINVLLKEIKND
;
A
#
# COMPACT_ATOMS: atom_id res chain seq x y z
N MET A 1 -2.87 -39.52 27.02
CA MET A 1 -3.05 -38.38 26.04
C MET A 1 -4.10 -37.47 26.61
N GLN A 2 -3.76 -36.21 26.92
CA GLN A 2 -4.76 -35.22 27.31
C GLN A 2 -5.56 -34.84 26.07
N LYS A 3 -6.90 -34.88 26.13
CA LYS A 3 -7.78 -34.41 25.07
C LYS A 3 -7.66 -32.85 25.04
N ILE A 4 -7.21 -32.33 23.92
CA ILE A 4 -7.21 -30.87 23.68
C ILE A 4 -8.68 -30.49 23.49
N PHE A 5 -9.17 -29.59 24.36
CA PHE A 5 -10.51 -29.03 24.21
C PHE A 5 -10.44 -27.85 23.24
N ILE A 6 -11.17 -27.95 22.13
CA ILE A 6 -11.30 -26.88 21.17
C ILE A 6 -12.42 -25.94 21.65
N PRO A 7 -12.15 -24.66 21.96
CA PRO A 7 -13.19 -23.75 22.43
C PRO A 7 -14.19 -23.44 21.30
N THR A 8 -15.46 -23.37 21.64
CA THR A 8 -16.55 -22.99 20.73
C THR A 8 -16.97 -21.54 20.88
N GLN A 9 -16.54 -20.90 21.96
CA GLN A 9 -16.83 -19.50 22.28
C GLN A 9 -15.55 -18.69 22.46
N CYS A 10 -15.61 -17.42 22.11
CA CYS A 10 -14.51 -16.49 22.29
C CYS A 10 -14.23 -16.28 23.79
N PRO A 11 -12.98 -16.45 24.24
CA PRO A 11 -12.67 -16.26 25.66
C PRO A 11 -12.76 -14.80 26.12
N CYS A 12 -12.81 -13.85 25.19
CA CYS A 12 -12.91 -12.42 25.50
C CYS A 12 -14.38 -11.95 25.59
N CYS A 13 -15.22 -12.29 24.59
CA CYS A 13 -16.58 -11.75 24.49
C CYS A 13 -17.70 -12.83 24.47
N SER A 14 -17.34 -14.10 24.66
CA SER A 14 -18.28 -15.24 24.64
C SER A 14 -19.07 -15.44 23.34
N TYR A 15 -18.75 -14.70 22.28
CA TYR A 15 -19.35 -14.90 20.96
C TYR A 15 -18.91 -16.23 20.35
N THR A 16 -19.79 -16.89 19.56
CA THR A 16 -19.48 -18.16 18.90
C THR A 16 -18.30 -18.00 17.94
N LEU A 17 -17.33 -18.89 18.05
CA LEU A 17 -16.16 -18.92 17.18
C LEU A 17 -16.48 -19.63 15.86
N GLU A 18 -15.99 -19.05 14.76
CA GLU A 18 -16.01 -19.64 13.42
C GLU A 18 -14.69 -20.36 13.16
N THR A 19 -14.76 -21.57 12.59
CA THR A 19 -13.56 -22.31 12.17
C THR A 19 -13.34 -22.12 10.68
N VAL A 20 -12.20 -21.55 10.32
CA VAL A 20 -11.78 -21.36 8.92
C VAL A 20 -10.36 -21.90 8.77
N ASN A 21 -10.15 -22.87 7.89
CA ASN A 21 -8.84 -23.52 7.67
C ASN A 21 -8.16 -23.97 8.98
N GLU A 22 -8.91 -24.67 9.83
CA GLU A 22 -8.45 -25.17 11.13
C GLU A 22 -8.07 -24.10 12.16
N GLN A 23 -8.36 -22.82 11.88
CA GLN A 23 -8.17 -21.70 12.79
C GLN A 23 -9.51 -21.18 13.31
N LEU A 24 -9.52 -20.74 14.58
CA LEU A 24 -10.71 -20.20 15.23
C LEU A 24 -10.73 -18.67 15.12
N PHE A 25 -11.85 -18.13 14.65
CA PHE A 25 -12.06 -16.69 14.48
C PHE A 25 -13.27 -16.21 15.27
N CYS A 26 -13.10 -15.13 16.02
CA CYS A 26 -14.19 -14.37 16.57
C CYS A 26 -14.66 -13.34 15.54
N ARG A 27 -15.96 -13.34 15.17
CA ARG A 27 -16.53 -12.39 14.20
C ARG A 27 -17.29 -11.26 14.87
N ASN A 28 -17.25 -11.17 16.21
CA ASN A 28 -17.88 -10.07 16.92
C ASN A 28 -17.05 -8.78 16.75
N LEU A 29 -17.57 -7.81 16.04
CA LEU A 29 -16.91 -6.52 15.77
C LEU A 29 -16.67 -5.71 17.06
N ALA A 30 -17.51 -5.91 18.08
CA ALA A 30 -17.39 -5.27 19.39
C ALA A 30 -16.52 -6.06 20.39
N CYS A 31 -15.78 -7.06 19.93
CA CYS A 31 -14.87 -7.82 20.80
C CYS A 31 -13.61 -7.01 21.09
N ASP A 32 -13.32 -6.73 22.37
CA ASP A 32 -12.14 -5.94 22.79
C ASP A 32 -10.82 -6.54 22.23
N ALA A 33 -10.71 -7.87 22.16
CA ALA A 33 -9.54 -8.52 21.58
C ALA A 33 -9.40 -8.25 20.07
N GLN A 34 -10.52 -8.12 19.34
CA GLN A 34 -10.52 -7.78 17.92
C GLN A 34 -10.19 -6.29 17.72
N LEU A 35 -10.79 -5.41 18.53
CA LEU A 35 -10.50 -3.97 18.48
C LEU A 35 -9.01 -3.72 18.75
N GLY A 36 -8.45 -4.31 19.82
CA GLY A 36 -7.02 -4.20 20.12
C GLY A 36 -6.12 -4.68 18.98
N LYS A 37 -6.50 -5.77 18.29
CA LYS A 37 -5.75 -6.28 17.14
C LYS A 37 -5.87 -5.38 15.89
N LYS A 38 -7.04 -4.80 15.64
CA LYS A 38 -7.21 -3.80 14.56
C LYS A 38 -6.33 -2.57 14.83
N LEU A 39 -6.31 -2.04 16.05
CA LEU A 39 -5.46 -0.92 16.46
C LEU A 39 -3.97 -1.25 16.32
N GLU A 40 -3.54 -2.42 16.78
CA GLU A 40 -2.15 -2.88 16.66
C GLU A 40 -1.74 -2.98 15.18
N HIS A 41 -2.58 -3.58 14.33
CA HIS A 41 -2.34 -3.68 12.89
C HIS A 41 -2.23 -2.30 12.24
N PHE A 42 -3.16 -1.41 12.53
CA PHE A 42 -3.19 -0.05 12.02
C PHE A 42 -1.90 0.70 12.33
N CYS A 43 -1.50 0.73 13.61
CA CYS A 43 -0.26 1.38 14.03
C CYS A 43 0.99 0.73 13.41
N LYS A 44 0.99 -0.59 13.26
CA LYS A 44 2.10 -1.32 12.64
C LYS A 44 2.26 -0.99 11.16
N VAL A 45 1.18 -0.95 10.39
CA VAL A 45 1.22 -0.64 8.96
C VAL A 45 1.64 0.80 8.72
N LEU A 46 1.13 1.74 9.50
CA LEU A 46 1.53 3.16 9.48
C LEU A 46 2.91 3.40 10.10
N GLN A 47 3.57 2.34 10.60
CA GLN A 47 4.88 2.40 11.24
C GLN A 47 4.95 3.35 12.45
N ILE A 48 3.85 3.50 13.19
CA ILE A 48 3.81 4.29 14.42
C ILE A 48 4.52 3.51 15.53
N LYS A 49 5.77 3.81 15.75
CA LYS A 49 6.59 3.13 16.75
C LYS A 49 6.10 3.46 18.15
N GLY A 50 6.16 2.47 19.04
CA GLY A 50 5.74 2.63 20.43
C GLY A 50 4.30 2.19 20.71
N PHE A 51 3.48 1.95 19.68
CA PHE A 51 2.14 1.39 19.81
C PHE A 51 2.17 -0.14 19.78
N GLY A 52 2.46 -0.75 20.93
CA GLY A 52 2.25 -2.17 21.12
C GLY A 52 0.97 -2.45 21.92
N PRO A 53 0.58 -3.73 22.12
CA PRO A 53 -0.61 -4.11 22.87
C PRO A 53 -0.69 -3.45 24.25
N LYS A 54 0.43 -3.41 24.97
CA LYS A 54 0.51 -2.78 26.32
C LYS A 54 0.27 -1.26 26.28
N THR A 55 0.69 -0.58 25.22
CA THR A 55 0.47 0.86 25.05
C THR A 55 -1.00 1.16 24.75
N ILE A 56 -1.60 0.38 23.85
CA ILE A 56 -3.02 0.46 23.50
C ILE A 56 -3.90 0.23 24.76
N GLU A 57 -3.57 -0.81 25.53
CA GLU A 57 -4.26 -1.13 26.77
C GLU A 57 -4.13 0.00 27.83
N LYS A 58 -2.89 0.49 28.06
CA LYS A 58 -2.63 1.56 29.03
C LYS A 58 -3.35 2.87 28.67
N LEU A 59 -3.39 3.22 27.39
CA LEU A 59 -4.07 4.41 26.89
C LEU A 59 -5.58 4.18 26.73
N ASN A 60 -6.07 2.96 27.01
CA ASN A 60 -7.47 2.54 26.89
C ASN A 60 -8.11 2.88 25.56
N LEU A 61 -7.34 2.74 24.45
CA LEU A 61 -7.81 3.03 23.11
C LEU A 61 -8.71 1.92 22.60
N ARG A 62 -9.85 2.30 22.01
CA ARG A 62 -10.85 1.38 21.46
C ARG A 62 -11.16 1.62 19.99
N ASP A 63 -10.81 2.80 19.48
CA ASP A 63 -11.04 3.19 18.10
C ASP A 63 -9.77 3.76 17.47
N ILE A 64 -9.63 3.56 16.15
CA ILE A 64 -8.49 4.03 15.35
C ILE A 64 -8.40 5.56 15.36
N THR A 65 -9.55 6.23 15.36
CA THR A 65 -9.62 7.69 15.33
C THR A 65 -9.08 8.31 16.61
N GLU A 66 -9.24 7.67 17.76
CA GLU A 66 -8.75 8.14 19.06
C GLU A 66 -7.24 8.36 19.08
N ILE A 67 -6.48 7.61 18.25
CA ILE A 67 -5.02 7.75 18.15
C ILE A 67 -4.60 9.18 17.79
N PHE A 68 -5.38 9.85 16.94
CA PHE A 68 -5.06 11.17 16.41
C PHE A 68 -5.51 12.33 17.29
N TYR A 69 -6.25 12.02 18.35
CA TYR A 69 -6.72 12.97 19.39
C TYR A 69 -5.95 12.86 20.70
N LEU A 70 -4.91 12.03 20.75
CA LEU A 70 -4.05 11.92 21.92
C LEU A 70 -3.28 13.22 22.16
N GLU A 71 -3.38 13.72 23.40
CA GLU A 71 -2.67 14.92 23.83
C GLU A 71 -1.49 14.61 24.75
N LEU A 72 -0.48 15.49 24.72
CA LEU A 72 0.75 15.29 25.50
C LEU A 72 0.50 15.10 27.01
N PRO A 73 -0.36 15.88 27.67
CA PRO A 73 -0.61 15.70 29.11
C PRO A 73 -1.12 14.31 29.47
N ASP A 74 -2.11 13.82 28.70
CA ASP A 74 -2.76 12.52 28.95
C ASP A 74 -1.81 11.36 28.72
N VAL A 75 -1.09 11.39 27.59
CA VAL A 75 -0.12 10.36 27.25
C VAL A 75 1.06 10.36 28.23
N SER A 76 1.51 11.55 28.67
CA SER A 76 2.62 11.68 29.64
C SER A 76 2.27 11.14 31.02
N ALA A 77 1.03 11.33 31.46
CA ALA A 77 0.55 10.80 32.74
C ALA A 77 0.59 9.27 32.77
N VAL A 78 0.43 8.60 31.64
CA VAL A 78 0.36 7.14 31.52
C VAL A 78 1.70 6.50 31.15
N LEU A 79 2.46 7.11 30.23
CA LEU A 79 3.67 6.54 29.64
C LEU A 79 4.96 7.25 30.04
N GLY A 80 4.85 8.41 30.69
CA GLY A 80 5.98 9.31 30.99
C GLY A 80 6.31 10.22 29.81
N GLU A 81 6.78 11.44 30.12
CA GLU A 81 6.96 12.54 29.16
C GLU A 81 7.83 12.19 27.95
N LYS A 82 9.01 11.58 28.18
CA LYS A 82 9.92 11.22 27.07
C LYS A 82 9.31 10.22 26.08
N THR A 83 8.48 9.31 26.57
CA THR A 83 7.80 8.32 25.72
C THR A 83 6.64 8.97 24.99
N ALA A 84 5.89 9.82 25.66
CA ALA A 84 4.77 10.55 25.10
C ALA A 84 5.18 11.43 23.92
N VAL A 85 6.24 12.25 24.08
CA VAL A 85 6.75 13.09 22.98
C VAL A 85 7.11 12.26 21.76
N LYS A 86 7.89 11.19 21.93
CA LYS A 86 8.26 10.31 20.81
C LYS A 86 7.05 9.66 20.13
N LEU A 87 6.05 9.27 20.91
CA LEU A 87 4.85 8.64 20.39
C LEU A 87 4.03 9.63 19.55
N LEU A 88 3.86 10.85 20.04
CA LEU A 88 3.15 11.91 19.32
C LEU A 88 3.89 12.33 18.05
N ASP A 89 5.23 12.39 18.06
CA ASP A 89 6.03 12.65 16.86
C ASP A 89 5.79 11.55 15.78
N GLU A 90 5.71 10.28 16.20
CA GLU A 90 5.41 9.17 15.27
C GLU A 90 3.98 9.25 14.72
N ILE A 91 3.00 9.70 15.52
CA ILE A 91 1.63 9.95 15.07
C ILE A 91 1.61 11.08 14.04
N GLU A 92 2.26 12.21 14.30
CA GLU A 92 2.34 13.32 13.35
C GLU A 92 2.97 12.91 12.02
N ARG A 93 4.03 12.11 12.08
CA ARG A 93 4.64 11.55 10.87
C ARG A 93 3.66 10.65 10.10
N ALA A 94 2.89 9.83 10.80
CA ALA A 94 1.96 8.90 10.19
C ALA A 94 0.80 9.60 9.46
N LYS A 95 0.43 10.81 9.83
CA LYS A 95 -0.60 11.62 9.13
C LYS A 95 -0.26 11.89 7.65
N GLN A 96 1.03 11.78 7.29
CA GLN A 96 1.51 11.97 5.92
C GLN A 96 1.54 10.68 5.10
N ALA A 97 0.95 9.59 5.60
CA ALA A 97 0.89 8.31 4.89
C ALA A 97 0.11 8.43 3.57
N ASP A 98 0.58 7.73 2.55
CA ASP A 98 -0.11 7.67 1.26
C ASP A 98 -1.36 6.78 1.31
N LEU A 99 -2.22 6.92 0.31
CA LEU A 99 -3.48 6.18 0.22
C LEU A 99 -3.29 4.66 0.28
N ALA A 100 -2.23 4.11 -0.33
CA ALA A 100 -1.99 2.66 -0.34
C ALA A 100 -1.68 2.14 1.07
N THR A 101 -0.82 2.85 1.80
CA THR A 101 -0.48 2.52 3.18
C THR A 101 -1.71 2.68 4.10
N VAL A 102 -2.47 3.75 3.92
CA VAL A 102 -3.69 4.01 4.71
C VAL A 102 -4.75 2.93 4.47
N LEU A 103 -5.04 2.57 3.21
CA LEU A 103 -5.99 1.48 2.91
C LEU A 103 -5.55 0.14 3.50
N ALA A 104 -4.26 -0.18 3.40
CA ALA A 104 -3.72 -1.42 3.97
C ALA A 104 -3.82 -1.47 5.50
N SER A 105 -3.88 -0.32 6.19
CA SER A 105 -3.89 -0.24 7.65
C SER A 105 -5.26 -0.55 8.28
N PHE A 106 -6.36 -0.38 7.56
CA PHE A 106 -7.72 -0.53 8.10
C PHE A 106 -8.17 -1.98 8.34
N SER A 107 -7.34 -2.97 8.06
CA SER A 107 -7.71 -4.40 8.21
C SER A 107 -8.95 -4.81 7.40
N ILE A 108 -9.21 -4.18 6.27
CA ILE A 108 -10.29 -4.52 5.36
C ILE A 108 -10.05 -5.94 4.85
N HIS A 109 -11.08 -6.78 4.87
CA HIS A 109 -10.94 -8.18 4.47
C HIS A 109 -10.42 -8.31 3.02
N LEU A 110 -9.37 -9.09 2.82
CA LEU A 110 -8.66 -9.30 1.53
C LEU A 110 -7.94 -8.06 0.97
N ILE A 111 -7.93 -6.93 1.67
CA ILE A 111 -7.22 -5.72 1.27
C ILE A 111 -5.99 -5.55 2.15
N GLY A 112 -4.87 -6.09 1.72
CA GLY A 112 -3.55 -5.84 2.30
C GLY A 112 -2.72 -4.92 1.41
N ALA A 113 -1.43 -4.74 1.72
CA ALA A 113 -0.52 -3.85 1.00
C ALA A 113 -0.54 -4.09 -0.53
N THR A 114 -0.48 -5.35 -0.97
CA THR A 114 -0.49 -5.68 -2.41
C THR A 114 -1.77 -5.25 -3.12
N ALA A 115 -2.95 -5.40 -2.49
CA ALA A 115 -4.21 -4.98 -3.08
C ALA A 115 -4.34 -3.46 -3.08
N ALA A 116 -3.95 -2.81 -1.98
CA ALA A 116 -3.91 -1.36 -1.86
C ALA A 116 -2.96 -0.72 -2.90
N ASP A 117 -1.75 -1.27 -3.08
CA ASP A 117 -0.81 -0.83 -4.12
C ASP A 117 -1.36 -0.96 -5.54
N LYS A 118 -2.12 -2.02 -5.81
CA LYS A 118 -2.74 -2.22 -7.12
C LYS A 118 -3.81 -1.17 -7.38
N ILE A 119 -4.70 -0.91 -6.42
CA ILE A 119 -5.77 0.07 -6.59
C ILE A 119 -5.21 1.48 -6.73
N CYS A 120 -4.21 1.87 -5.94
CA CYS A 120 -3.58 3.19 -5.99
C CYS A 120 -2.73 3.46 -7.24
N LYS A 121 -2.54 2.47 -8.11
CA LYS A 121 -2.00 2.67 -9.47
C LYS A 121 -3.07 3.08 -10.48
N VAL A 122 -4.34 2.88 -10.15
CA VAL A 122 -5.49 3.15 -11.02
C VAL A 122 -6.24 4.39 -10.57
N VAL A 123 -6.26 4.66 -9.25
CA VAL A 123 -6.99 5.79 -8.66
C VAL A 123 -6.05 6.80 -8.00
N SER A 124 -6.42 8.09 -8.05
CA SER A 124 -5.71 9.20 -7.38
C SER A 124 -6.25 9.47 -5.99
N SER A 125 -7.47 9.11 -5.71
CA SER A 125 -8.13 9.36 -4.43
C SER A 125 -9.06 8.21 -4.05
N ILE A 126 -9.45 8.18 -2.78
CA ILE A 126 -10.34 7.13 -2.25
C ILE A 126 -11.73 7.20 -2.89
N GLU A 127 -12.19 8.40 -3.26
CA GLU A 127 -13.50 8.63 -3.89
C GLU A 127 -13.61 8.05 -5.30
N GLU A 128 -12.47 7.79 -5.96
CA GLU A 128 -12.42 7.18 -7.31
C GLU A 128 -12.51 5.65 -7.27
N ILE A 129 -12.54 5.05 -6.08
CA ILE A 129 -12.61 3.60 -5.92
C ILE A 129 -14.04 3.14 -6.23
N THR A 130 -14.16 2.36 -7.30
CA THR A 130 -15.41 1.78 -7.79
C THR A 130 -15.20 0.32 -8.19
N ALA A 131 -16.26 -0.41 -8.51
CA ALA A 131 -16.15 -1.77 -9.02
C ALA A 131 -15.28 -1.85 -10.29
N ASP A 132 -15.41 -0.86 -11.18
CA ASP A 132 -14.65 -0.80 -12.44
C ASP A 132 -13.16 -0.53 -12.17
N THR A 133 -12.82 0.42 -11.30
CA THR A 133 -11.41 0.70 -10.95
C THR A 133 -10.77 -0.46 -10.20
N CYS A 134 -11.50 -1.16 -9.34
CA CYS A 134 -11.05 -2.39 -8.69
C CYS A 134 -10.73 -3.49 -9.71
N LYS A 135 -11.61 -3.66 -10.71
CA LYS A 135 -11.41 -4.62 -11.81
C LYS A 135 -10.20 -4.25 -12.67
N GLN A 136 -10.03 -2.97 -13.01
CA GLN A 136 -8.84 -2.46 -13.72
C GLN A 136 -7.55 -2.70 -12.93
N ALA A 137 -7.59 -2.56 -11.61
CA ALA A 137 -6.49 -2.86 -10.71
C ALA A 137 -6.19 -4.37 -10.59
N GLY A 138 -7.04 -5.24 -11.14
CA GLY A 138 -6.91 -6.70 -11.05
C GLY A 138 -7.22 -7.25 -9.66
N LEU A 139 -8.17 -6.64 -8.94
CA LEU A 139 -8.74 -7.20 -7.73
C LEU A 139 -9.78 -8.29 -8.10
N GLY A 140 -9.81 -9.36 -7.31
CA GLY A 140 -10.85 -10.39 -7.44
C GLY A 140 -12.18 -9.93 -6.84
N ASP A 141 -13.30 -10.55 -7.26
CA ASP A 141 -14.66 -10.15 -6.88
C ASP A 141 -14.87 -10.05 -5.36
N LYS A 142 -14.33 -10.99 -4.58
CA LYS A 142 -14.45 -10.98 -3.11
C LYS A 142 -13.70 -9.81 -2.46
N ALA A 143 -12.52 -9.46 -2.96
CA ALA A 143 -11.74 -8.33 -2.47
C ALA A 143 -12.41 -7.01 -2.85
N THR A 144 -12.95 -6.93 -4.07
CA THR A 144 -13.72 -5.78 -4.55
C THR A 144 -14.96 -5.55 -3.68
N ALA A 145 -15.76 -6.59 -3.44
CA ALA A 145 -16.94 -6.50 -2.57
C ALA A 145 -16.56 -6.02 -1.16
N SER A 146 -15.56 -6.63 -0.54
CA SER A 146 -15.10 -6.22 0.81
C SER A 146 -14.64 -4.77 0.87
N LEU A 147 -13.97 -4.26 -0.17
CA LEU A 147 -13.52 -2.87 -0.21
C LEU A 147 -14.68 -1.90 -0.38
N LEU A 148 -15.64 -2.22 -1.27
CA LEU A 148 -16.81 -1.37 -1.51
C LEU A 148 -17.76 -1.35 -0.31
N ASP A 149 -17.99 -2.51 0.33
CA ASP A 149 -18.79 -2.60 1.57
C ASP A 149 -18.15 -1.74 2.68
N TRP A 150 -16.83 -1.78 2.83
CA TRP A 150 -16.13 -0.95 3.81
C TRP A 150 -16.24 0.54 3.50
N LEU A 151 -16.12 0.93 2.21
CA LEU A 151 -16.27 2.32 1.76
C LEU A 151 -17.69 2.86 1.98
N GLU A 152 -18.69 2.00 1.91
CA GLU A 152 -20.10 2.39 2.10
C GLU A 152 -20.50 2.40 3.59
N LEU A 153 -20.00 1.44 4.39
CA LEU A 153 -20.50 1.21 5.75
C LEU A 153 -19.59 1.80 6.84
N GLU A 154 -18.26 1.63 6.73
CA GLU A 154 -17.33 2.01 7.80
C GLU A 154 -16.64 3.36 7.53
N TYR A 155 -16.20 3.61 6.29
CA TYR A 155 -15.44 4.81 5.94
C TYR A 155 -16.19 6.13 6.22
N PRO A 156 -17.50 6.29 5.92
CA PRO A 156 -18.21 7.55 6.16
C PRO A 156 -18.27 7.95 7.63
N GLU A 157 -18.29 6.95 8.53
CA GLU A 157 -18.36 7.19 9.98
C GLU A 157 -17.02 7.70 10.56
N MET A 158 -15.89 7.36 9.92
CA MET A 158 -14.57 7.70 10.44
C MET A 158 -13.84 8.78 9.65
N LYS A 159 -14.19 9.03 8.40
CA LYS A 159 -13.42 9.90 7.48
C LYS A 159 -13.14 11.30 8.02
N GLU A 160 -14.10 11.89 8.72
CA GLU A 160 -13.99 13.25 9.27
C GLU A 160 -13.07 13.33 10.48
N PHE A 161 -12.81 12.18 11.13
CA PHE A 161 -11.96 12.08 12.31
C PHE A 161 -10.53 11.63 11.98
N LEU A 162 -10.26 11.31 10.70
CA LEU A 162 -8.97 10.84 10.25
C LEU A 162 -8.18 11.95 9.55
N PRO A 163 -6.89 12.16 9.88
CA PRO A 163 -6.11 13.28 9.38
C PRO A 163 -5.50 13.05 8.00
N PHE A 164 -5.86 11.97 7.30
CA PHE A 164 -5.25 11.61 6.03
C PHE A 164 -5.83 12.40 4.86
N SER A 165 -5.00 12.66 3.87
CA SER A 165 -5.46 13.30 2.62
C SER A 165 -6.31 12.36 1.75
N PHE A 166 -6.22 11.04 1.97
CA PHE A 166 -6.84 9.98 1.16
C PHE A 166 -6.53 10.10 -0.35
N LYS A 167 -5.38 10.71 -0.67
CA LYS A 167 -4.89 10.85 -2.04
C LYS A 167 -3.68 9.97 -2.27
N SER A 168 -3.59 9.40 -3.46
CA SER A 168 -2.42 8.66 -3.89
C SER A 168 -1.30 9.65 -4.25
N THR A 169 -0.12 9.46 -3.69
CA THR A 169 1.10 10.16 -4.13
C THR A 169 1.72 9.49 -5.36
N VAL A 170 1.27 8.28 -5.68
CA VAL A 170 1.66 7.58 -6.88
C VAL A 170 1.00 8.29 -8.05
N LYS A 171 1.79 8.88 -8.96
CA LYS A 171 1.25 9.34 -10.25
C LYS A 171 0.54 8.14 -10.88
N ILE A 172 -0.75 8.30 -11.23
CA ILE A 172 -1.49 7.29 -11.97
C ILE A 172 -0.60 6.88 -13.11
N VAL A 173 -0.25 5.60 -13.12
CA VAL A 173 0.48 5.06 -14.27
C VAL A 173 -0.54 5.09 -15.40
N ASP A 174 -0.38 6.04 -16.31
CA ASP A 174 -1.15 6.08 -17.54
C ASP A 174 -1.11 4.65 -18.10
N THR A 175 -2.28 4.01 -18.24
CA THR A 175 -2.37 2.64 -18.77
C THR A 175 -1.80 2.56 -20.19
N ASN A 176 -1.62 3.71 -20.84
CA ASN A 176 -0.94 3.89 -22.11
C ASN A 176 0.57 4.19 -21.96
N ALA A 177 1.07 4.33 -20.73
CA ALA A 177 2.49 4.62 -20.50
C ALA A 177 3.36 3.50 -21.06
N LYS A 178 4.29 3.86 -21.94
CA LYS A 178 5.16 2.91 -22.65
C LYS A 178 6.19 2.30 -21.70
N LYS A 179 6.36 1.00 -21.79
CA LYS A 179 7.29 0.21 -20.97
C LYS A 179 8.68 0.22 -21.59
N VAL A 180 9.67 0.57 -20.79
CA VAL A 180 11.07 0.70 -21.21
C VAL A 180 11.97 -0.21 -20.40
N CYS A 181 12.79 -1.00 -21.09
CA CYS A 181 13.87 -1.79 -20.48
C CYS A 181 15.21 -1.15 -20.82
N ILE A 182 16.14 -1.11 -19.86
CA ILE A 182 17.52 -0.63 -20.09
C ILE A 182 18.47 -1.81 -20.03
N THR A 183 19.39 -1.91 -21.00
CA THR A 183 20.48 -2.89 -21.04
C THR A 183 21.82 -2.20 -21.25
N GLY A 184 22.89 -2.83 -20.78
CA GLY A 184 24.26 -2.33 -20.94
C GLY A 184 24.55 -1.06 -20.13
N ARG A 185 25.68 -0.42 -20.46
CA ARG A 185 26.07 0.88 -19.91
C ARG A 185 25.44 1.99 -20.75
N LEU A 186 25.00 3.05 -20.06
CA LEU A 186 24.52 4.25 -20.74
C LEU A 186 25.70 5.18 -21.03
N LYS A 187 25.69 5.79 -22.23
CA LYS A 187 26.63 6.85 -22.61
C LYS A 187 26.15 8.22 -22.12
N SER A 188 24.81 8.40 -22.12
CA SER A 188 24.16 9.65 -21.76
C SER A 188 24.10 9.89 -20.24
N TYR A 189 24.24 8.86 -19.42
CA TYR A 189 24.15 8.95 -17.94
C TYR A 189 25.26 8.13 -17.28
N LYS A 190 25.92 8.73 -16.26
CA LYS A 190 26.96 8.05 -15.49
C LYS A 190 26.43 6.90 -14.63
N LYS A 191 25.20 7.02 -14.13
CA LYS A 191 24.52 6.00 -13.33
C LYS A 191 23.18 5.64 -13.97
N LYS A 192 22.89 4.34 -14.00
CA LYS A 192 21.60 3.83 -14.49
C LYS A 192 20.42 4.42 -13.72
N ALA A 193 20.57 4.58 -12.39
CA ALA A 193 19.53 5.16 -11.53
C ALA A 193 19.12 6.60 -11.93
N ASP A 194 20.07 7.41 -12.43
CA ASP A 194 19.78 8.77 -12.87
C ASP A 194 18.90 8.75 -14.14
N ALA A 195 19.25 7.87 -15.09
CA ALA A 195 18.44 7.65 -16.29
C ALA A 195 17.05 7.11 -15.97
N GLU A 196 16.95 6.17 -15.03
CA GLU A 196 15.69 5.61 -14.56
C GLU A 196 14.79 6.68 -13.93
N SER A 197 15.37 7.60 -13.14
CA SER A 197 14.64 8.71 -12.53
C SER A 197 14.08 9.68 -13.58
N VAL A 198 14.87 9.99 -14.61
CA VAL A 198 14.45 10.88 -15.70
C VAL A 198 13.36 10.24 -16.56
N LEU A 199 13.48 8.95 -16.89
CA LEU A 199 12.45 8.23 -17.65
C LEU A 199 11.14 8.11 -16.87
N LYS A 200 11.20 7.84 -15.55
CA LYS A 200 10.01 7.84 -14.69
C LYS A 200 9.35 9.22 -14.64
N ALA A 201 10.15 10.28 -14.52
CA ALA A 201 9.64 11.65 -14.55
C ALA A 201 8.99 12.02 -15.90
N ALA A 202 9.46 11.40 -16.98
CA ALA A 202 8.92 11.52 -18.34
C ALA A 202 7.70 10.59 -18.61
N GLY A 203 7.20 9.87 -17.60
CA GLY A 203 5.98 9.05 -17.72
C GLY A 203 6.20 7.62 -18.23
N TYR A 204 7.45 7.15 -18.41
CA TYR A 204 7.74 5.78 -18.81
C TYR A 204 7.69 4.80 -17.63
N ILE A 205 7.21 3.58 -17.89
CA ILE A 205 7.26 2.45 -16.95
C ILE A 205 8.58 1.70 -17.17
N LEU A 206 9.41 1.63 -16.15
CA LEU A 206 10.64 0.84 -16.21
C LEU A 206 10.39 -0.62 -15.89
N VAL A 207 10.95 -1.51 -16.71
CA VAL A 207 10.89 -2.96 -16.52
C VAL A 207 12.29 -3.56 -16.52
N ASP A 208 12.52 -4.54 -15.65
CA ASP A 208 13.84 -5.18 -15.52
C ASP A 208 14.16 -6.19 -16.62
N SER A 209 13.13 -6.73 -17.28
CA SER A 209 13.25 -7.74 -18.30
C SER A 209 12.46 -7.39 -19.54
N VAL A 210 12.94 -7.85 -20.71
CA VAL A 210 12.26 -7.70 -21.98
C VAL A 210 11.18 -8.78 -22.11
N THR A 211 9.94 -8.34 -22.31
CA THR A 211 8.75 -9.18 -22.53
C THR A 211 7.99 -8.69 -23.76
N LYS A 212 7.01 -9.44 -24.25
CA LYS A 212 6.16 -9.02 -25.39
C LYS A 212 5.39 -7.72 -25.14
N SER A 213 5.23 -7.32 -23.88
CA SER A 213 4.58 -6.06 -23.47
C SER A 213 5.57 -4.90 -23.26
N THR A 214 6.85 -5.07 -23.60
CA THR A 214 7.86 -4.00 -23.55
C THR A 214 7.81 -3.22 -24.84
N ASP A 215 7.75 -1.88 -24.77
CA ASP A 215 7.65 -1.01 -25.96
C ASP A 215 9.03 -0.62 -26.50
N TYR A 216 9.97 -0.34 -25.59
CA TYR A 216 11.31 0.10 -25.95
C TYR A 216 12.38 -0.64 -25.17
N LEU A 217 13.50 -0.94 -25.87
CA LEU A 217 14.77 -1.34 -25.25
C LEU A 217 15.80 -0.24 -25.46
N ILE A 218 16.33 0.34 -24.38
CA ILE A 218 17.46 1.27 -24.45
C ILE A 218 18.76 0.47 -24.38
N ASP A 219 19.57 0.59 -25.44
CA ASP A 219 20.89 -0.04 -25.57
C ASP A 219 21.86 0.92 -26.26
N GLU A 220 22.48 1.83 -25.49
CA GLU A 220 23.41 2.83 -26.02
C GLU A 220 24.79 2.27 -26.35
N GLU A 221 25.13 1.08 -25.88
CA GLU A 221 26.39 0.40 -26.28
C GLU A 221 26.31 -0.26 -27.64
N ASP A 222 25.11 -0.50 -28.15
CA ASP A 222 24.82 -1.21 -29.39
C ASP A 222 25.46 -2.62 -29.43
N LYS A 223 25.49 -3.30 -28.27
CA LYS A 223 26.06 -4.62 -28.11
C LYS A 223 25.01 -5.70 -28.03
N MET A 224 25.32 -6.84 -28.66
CA MET A 224 24.47 -8.01 -28.56
C MET A 224 24.42 -8.50 -27.11
N SER A 225 23.23 -8.56 -26.55
CA SER A 225 22.95 -9.06 -25.21
C SER A 225 21.67 -9.92 -25.23
N ALA A 226 21.49 -10.78 -24.22
CA ALA A 226 20.27 -11.61 -24.11
C ALA A 226 18.98 -10.78 -24.11
N LYS A 227 19.01 -9.54 -23.60
CA LYS A 227 17.87 -8.61 -23.65
C LYS A 227 17.66 -8.08 -25.06
N ARG A 228 18.72 -7.78 -25.78
CA ARG A 228 18.67 -7.32 -27.18
C ARG A 228 18.15 -8.40 -28.12
N GLU A 229 18.64 -9.64 -27.96
CA GLU A 229 18.12 -10.79 -28.74
C GLU A 229 16.61 -10.97 -28.56
N LYS A 230 16.12 -10.91 -27.31
CA LYS A 230 14.67 -10.97 -27.03
C LYS A 230 13.91 -9.77 -27.61
N ALA A 231 14.50 -8.58 -27.59
CA ALA A 231 13.86 -7.39 -28.16
C ALA A 231 13.70 -7.54 -29.69
N VAL A 232 14.73 -8.02 -30.38
CA VAL A 232 14.66 -8.34 -31.82
C VAL A 232 13.63 -9.42 -32.10
N GLN A 233 13.63 -10.51 -31.30
CA GLN A 233 12.67 -11.61 -31.45
C GLN A 233 11.22 -11.15 -31.28
N TYR A 234 10.94 -10.18 -30.39
CA TYR A 234 9.60 -9.68 -30.11
C TYR A 234 9.23 -8.44 -30.94
N GLY A 235 10.11 -7.97 -31.82
CA GLY A 235 9.89 -6.77 -32.65
C GLY A 235 9.87 -5.47 -31.85
N ILE A 236 10.55 -5.42 -30.71
CA ILE A 236 10.59 -4.26 -29.81
C ILE A 236 11.56 -3.22 -30.38
N LYS A 237 11.16 -1.94 -30.39
CA LYS A 237 11.98 -0.83 -30.87
C LYS A 237 13.21 -0.64 -29.97
N ILE A 238 14.40 -0.75 -30.55
CA ILE A 238 15.69 -0.54 -29.86
C ILE A 238 16.11 0.91 -30.01
N ILE A 239 16.42 1.56 -28.89
CA ILE A 239 16.82 2.96 -28.81
C ILE A 239 18.28 3.02 -28.39
N THR A 240 19.11 3.62 -29.23
CA THR A 240 20.57 3.75 -29.00
C THR A 240 20.96 5.10 -28.38
N ASP A 241 20.01 6.02 -28.21
CA ASP A 241 20.18 7.30 -27.51
C ASP A 241 18.90 7.61 -26.72
N ILE A 242 19.01 7.61 -25.40
CA ILE A 242 17.88 7.89 -24.48
C ILE A 242 17.24 9.26 -24.72
N ASN A 243 18.02 10.25 -25.20
CA ASN A 243 17.52 11.59 -25.46
C ASN A 243 16.49 11.64 -26.60
N VAL A 244 16.46 10.66 -27.47
CA VAL A 244 15.43 10.53 -28.52
C VAL A 244 14.06 10.35 -27.89
N LEU A 245 13.95 9.44 -26.90
CA LEU A 245 12.69 9.22 -26.17
C LEU A 245 12.25 10.45 -25.36
N LEU A 246 13.21 11.15 -24.76
CA LEU A 246 12.93 12.34 -23.96
C LEU A 246 12.51 13.57 -24.79
N LYS A 247 12.83 13.59 -26.09
CA LYS A 247 12.40 14.65 -27.03
C LYS A 247 11.01 14.37 -27.62
N GLU A 248 10.62 13.11 -27.82
CA GLU A 248 9.29 12.74 -28.34
C GLU A 248 8.15 13.31 -27.46
N ILE A 249 8.36 13.40 -26.14
CA ILE A 249 7.35 13.89 -25.17
C ILE A 249 7.22 15.43 -25.14
N LYS A 250 8.24 16.18 -25.60
CA LYS A 250 8.17 17.65 -25.60
C LYS A 250 7.41 18.22 -26.79
N ASN A 251 7.00 17.37 -27.73
CA ASN A 251 6.35 17.76 -28.98
C ASN A 251 4.87 17.29 -29.07
N ASP A 252 4.38 16.59 -28.03
CA ASP A 252 2.95 16.29 -27.82
C ASP A 252 2.39 17.16 -26.68
#